data_67c7cd2446573843b9492cc5f4e828bc
#
_entry.id   67c7cd2446573843b9492cc5f4e828bc
#
_cell.length_a   1.000
_cell.length_b   1.000
_cell.length_c   1.000
_cell.angle_alpha   90.00
_cell.angle_beta   90.00
_cell.angle_gamma   90.00
#
_symmetry.space_group_name_H-M   'P 1'
#
loop_
_entity.id
_entity.type
_entity.pdbx_description
1 polymer ?
#
loop_
_entity_poly.entity_id
_entity_poly.type
_entity_poly.pdbx_seq_one_letter_code
_entity_poly.pdbx_strand_id
1 'polypeptide(L)'
;MKKYLLSLTLSLLFIPIVLWGQNTSAKSLSSRLDTLIKYQLPAGSNVGISVYDLTTGKSLYTYQSDKLSRPASTMKLLTTITALARPDADEPFKTEVWYQGVIERDTLKGDIYVVGGYDPEFDDEALDSLVNTVSRFPFSVIAGNVYGDVSMKDSIYWGSGWAWDDTPASYQPYLSPLMLNKGLVTVTASPGEKGEMANIECVPASSYYTVTNETQSRTPSAGRFGVSRDWLQNGNNVIIKGNVESKRIGTVNIYSSQDFFMHTFLERLQAKGIQCPAGYAFNELQKDSLSVQMALFETSTQDVVNQIMKESDNLNAQALLCRLGAQATGKKRISDEDGLSAIRKQIKALGGDADNYKLADGCGLSNYNYISPDLLVSFLKFAYSRTDVFQKLYKALPIGGVDGTLKYRMQRGTPSHKNVHAKTGSFTAINCLAGYLRAA
;
A
#
# COMPACT_ATOMS: atom_id res chain seq x y z
N MET A 1 12.95 80.29 -68.42
CA MET A 1 12.89 78.82 -68.51
C MET A 1 14.19 78.21 -68.15
N LYS A 2 14.41 77.73 -66.99
CA LYS A 2 15.46 76.75 -66.59
C LYS A 2 15.10 76.29 -65.19
N LYS A 3 14.68 75.01 -65.05
CA LYS A 3 14.39 74.35 -63.81
C LYS A 3 15.70 74.04 -63.09
N TYR A 4 15.77 74.40 -61.84
CA TYR A 4 16.84 73.93 -60.98
C TYR A 4 16.24 72.94 -59.99
N LEU A 5 16.69 71.68 -60.09
CA LEU A 5 16.40 70.60 -59.20
C LEU A 5 17.32 70.71 -57.96
N LEU A 6 16.77 70.95 -56.78
CA LEU A 6 17.52 70.95 -55.55
C LEU A 6 17.44 69.54 -54.97
N SER A 7 18.57 68.80 -54.99
CA SER A 7 18.75 67.51 -54.37
C SER A 7 19.01 67.65 -52.90
N LEU A 8 18.08 67.25 -52.02
CA LEU A 8 18.24 67.20 -50.56
C LEU A 8 18.71 65.80 -50.18
N THR A 9 20.02 65.63 -49.93
CA THR A 9 20.57 64.39 -49.38
C THR A 9 20.29 64.34 -47.90
N LEU A 10 19.39 63.48 -47.49
CA LEU A 10 19.06 63.18 -46.09
C LEU A 10 20.05 62.12 -45.56
N SER A 11 21.05 62.55 -44.79
CA SER A 11 22.01 61.66 -44.12
C SER A 11 21.28 60.97 -42.94
N LEU A 12 20.86 59.72 -43.12
CA LEU A 12 20.37 58.86 -42.05
C LEU A 12 21.56 58.43 -41.16
N LEU A 13 21.70 59.05 -40.00
CA LEU A 13 22.53 58.59 -38.91
C LEU A 13 21.95 57.29 -38.36
N PHE A 14 22.53 56.16 -38.74
CA PHE A 14 22.32 54.88 -38.07
C PHE A 14 22.93 54.94 -36.68
N ILE A 15 22.14 55.21 -35.64
CA ILE A 15 22.47 54.92 -34.26
C ILE A 15 22.23 53.41 -34.07
N PRO A 16 23.26 52.59 -33.78
CA PRO A 16 23.00 51.21 -33.41
C PRO A 16 22.32 51.23 -32.04
N ILE A 17 21.02 50.94 -32.03
CA ILE A 17 20.33 50.56 -30.80
C ILE A 17 20.94 49.24 -30.36
N VAL A 18 21.92 49.32 -29.46
CA VAL A 18 22.37 48.17 -28.67
C VAL A 18 21.20 47.80 -27.78
N LEU A 19 20.39 46.86 -28.27
CA LEU A 19 19.46 46.11 -27.42
C LEU A 19 20.31 45.40 -26.35
N TRP A 20 20.43 46.03 -25.21
CA TRP A 20 20.80 45.35 -24.00
C TRP A 20 19.66 44.37 -23.70
N GLY A 21 19.67 43.23 -24.38
CA GLY A 21 18.93 42.07 -23.94
C GLY A 21 19.39 41.78 -22.52
N GLN A 22 18.53 42.08 -21.56
CA GLN A 22 18.69 41.53 -20.21
C GLN A 22 18.65 40.01 -20.40
N ASN A 23 19.84 39.41 -20.54
CA ASN A 23 20.06 38.00 -20.29
C ASN A 23 19.73 37.78 -18.81
N THR A 24 18.45 37.66 -18.50
CA THR A 24 18.03 36.98 -17.28
C THR A 24 18.45 35.52 -17.48
N SER A 25 19.72 35.23 -17.16
CA SER A 25 20.20 33.85 -17.19
C SER A 25 19.26 33.06 -16.30
N ALA A 26 18.53 32.13 -16.90
CA ALA A 26 17.66 31.24 -16.13
C ALA A 26 18.54 30.64 -15.02
N LYS A 27 18.17 30.86 -13.75
CA LYS A 27 18.92 30.32 -12.61
C LYS A 27 19.07 28.82 -12.85
N SER A 28 20.27 28.28 -12.70
CA SER A 28 20.55 26.87 -12.86
C SER A 28 19.63 26.05 -11.93
N LEU A 29 19.38 24.80 -12.26
CA LEU A 29 18.62 23.89 -11.41
C LEU A 29 19.15 23.90 -9.98
N SER A 30 20.46 23.78 -9.82
CA SER A 30 21.12 23.81 -8.50
C SER A 30 20.83 25.10 -7.73
N SER A 31 20.99 26.26 -8.32
CA SER A 31 20.71 27.54 -7.66
C SER A 31 19.24 27.70 -7.24
N ARG A 32 18.31 27.12 -8.02
CA ARG A 32 16.88 27.15 -7.69
C ARG A 32 16.57 26.21 -6.52
N LEU A 33 17.15 25.02 -6.48
CA LEU A 33 16.98 24.06 -5.39
C LEU A 33 17.63 24.57 -4.10
N ASP A 34 18.84 25.14 -4.16
CA ASP A 34 19.50 25.75 -3.00
C ASP A 34 18.67 26.89 -2.40
N THR A 35 18.07 27.72 -3.28
CA THR A 35 17.18 28.80 -2.84
C THR A 35 15.93 28.25 -2.15
N LEU A 36 15.33 27.17 -2.67
CA LEU A 36 14.19 26.51 -2.06
C LEU A 36 14.55 25.98 -0.67
N ILE A 37 15.65 25.23 -0.56
CA ILE A 37 16.12 24.66 0.71
C ILE A 37 16.33 25.76 1.74
N LYS A 38 17.00 26.84 1.35
CA LYS A 38 17.39 27.92 2.26
C LYS A 38 16.22 28.79 2.75
N TYR A 39 15.23 29.05 1.88
CA TYR A 39 14.23 30.10 2.13
C TYR A 39 12.78 29.62 2.15
N GLN A 40 12.48 28.41 1.69
CA GLN A 40 11.10 27.93 1.60
C GLN A 40 10.79 26.75 2.54
N LEU A 41 11.80 26.16 3.14
CA LEU A 41 11.63 25.12 4.15
C LEU A 41 11.70 25.72 5.56
N PRO A 42 10.99 25.12 6.53
CA PRO A 42 11.11 25.54 7.91
C PRO A 42 12.55 25.46 8.40
N ALA A 43 12.98 26.41 9.20
CA ALA A 43 14.32 26.43 9.78
C ALA A 43 14.59 25.14 10.58
N GLY A 44 15.77 24.56 10.39
CA GLY A 44 16.14 23.31 11.04
C GLY A 44 15.62 22.04 10.35
N SER A 45 14.93 22.15 9.20
CA SER A 45 14.50 20.99 8.43
C SER A 45 15.69 20.14 8.01
N ASN A 46 15.56 18.80 8.19
CA ASN A 46 16.49 17.83 7.63
C ASN A 46 16.06 17.53 6.19
N VAL A 47 16.97 17.74 5.23
CA VAL A 47 16.68 17.60 3.79
C VAL A 47 17.72 16.70 3.15
N GLY A 48 17.25 15.76 2.31
CA GLY A 48 18.11 14.97 1.43
C GLY A 48 17.51 14.96 0.02
N ILE A 49 18.30 15.27 -1.00
CA ILE A 49 17.86 15.33 -2.41
C ILE A 49 18.90 14.65 -3.29
N SER A 50 18.42 13.79 -4.19
CA SER A 50 19.23 13.21 -5.27
C SER A 50 18.44 13.28 -6.58
N VAL A 51 19.00 13.92 -7.60
CA VAL A 51 18.42 14.05 -8.94
C VAL A 51 19.41 13.51 -9.96
N TYR A 52 18.94 12.54 -10.75
CA TYR A 52 19.76 11.83 -11.71
C TYR A 52 19.11 11.84 -13.10
N ASP A 53 19.89 12.15 -14.12
CA ASP A 53 19.45 12.09 -15.52
C ASP A 53 19.70 10.69 -16.08
N LEU A 54 18.62 9.97 -16.33
CA LEU A 54 18.66 8.61 -16.87
C LEU A 54 19.11 8.55 -18.34
N THR A 55 18.97 9.66 -19.08
CA THR A 55 19.38 9.76 -20.49
C THR A 55 20.88 9.94 -20.63
N THR A 56 21.45 10.87 -19.86
CA THR A 56 22.90 11.17 -19.94
C THR A 56 23.75 10.35 -18.98
N GLY A 57 23.10 9.67 -18.02
CA GLY A 57 23.81 8.89 -17.01
C GLY A 57 24.53 9.75 -15.96
N LYS A 58 24.07 11.00 -15.73
CA LYS A 58 24.76 11.95 -14.85
C LYS A 58 23.88 12.37 -13.68
N SER A 59 24.51 12.60 -12.52
CA SER A 59 23.88 13.31 -11.42
C SER A 59 23.71 14.79 -11.79
N LEU A 60 22.48 15.30 -11.65
CA LEU A 60 22.16 16.70 -11.91
C LEU A 60 22.19 17.54 -10.64
N TYR A 61 21.89 16.96 -9.49
CA TYR A 61 21.90 17.64 -8.21
C TYR A 61 21.91 16.64 -7.06
N THR A 62 22.70 16.91 -6.04
CA THR A 62 22.74 16.19 -4.76
C THR A 62 22.82 17.18 -3.61
N TYR A 63 22.07 16.90 -2.56
CA TYR A 63 22.13 17.63 -1.30
C TYR A 63 21.89 16.66 -0.16
N GLN A 64 22.91 16.43 0.68
CA GLN A 64 22.86 15.41 1.75
C GLN A 64 22.26 14.08 1.26
N SER A 65 22.59 13.66 0.06
CA SER A 65 21.94 12.56 -0.64
C SER A 65 22.32 11.17 -0.09
N ASP A 66 23.43 11.09 0.61
CA ASP A 66 23.93 9.92 1.35
C ASP A 66 23.41 9.85 2.79
N LYS A 67 22.85 10.97 3.30
CA LYS A 67 22.38 11.05 4.68
C LYS A 67 21.17 10.15 4.94
N LEU A 68 21.26 9.38 6.02
CA LEU A 68 20.17 8.51 6.43
C LEU A 68 18.96 9.30 6.95
N SER A 69 17.79 8.97 6.45
CA SER A 69 16.52 9.57 6.85
C SER A 69 15.43 8.51 6.87
N ARG A 70 14.36 8.76 7.60
CA ARG A 70 13.19 7.89 7.59
C ARG A 70 12.50 8.00 6.23
N PRO A 71 12.35 6.88 5.49
CA PRO A 71 11.78 6.90 4.14
C PRO A 71 10.26 7.04 4.12
N ALA A 72 9.59 6.78 5.23
CA ALA A 72 8.16 6.56 5.22
C ALA A 72 7.77 5.60 4.06
N SER A 73 6.63 5.76 3.43
CA SER A 73 6.17 4.85 2.37
C SER A 73 6.99 4.84 1.08
N THR A 74 8.07 5.64 0.95
CA THR A 74 9.01 5.44 -0.17
C THR A 74 9.85 4.16 0.00
N MET A 75 9.89 3.58 1.21
CA MET A 75 10.41 2.22 1.46
C MET A 75 9.78 1.17 0.54
N LYS A 76 8.50 1.32 0.21
CA LYS A 76 7.75 0.43 -0.69
C LYS A 76 8.40 0.29 -2.07
N LEU A 77 9.19 1.26 -2.51
CA LEU A 77 9.95 1.15 -3.77
C LEU A 77 10.99 0.04 -3.69
N LEU A 78 11.71 -0.07 -2.57
CA LEU A 78 12.72 -1.12 -2.38
C LEU A 78 12.05 -2.50 -2.42
N THR A 79 10.99 -2.68 -1.65
CA THR A 79 10.23 -3.93 -1.58
C THR A 79 9.68 -4.32 -2.96
N THR A 80 8.99 -3.39 -3.62
CA THR A 80 8.33 -3.67 -4.91
C THR A 80 9.33 -3.92 -6.03
N ILE A 81 10.38 -3.11 -6.14
CA ILE A 81 11.40 -3.28 -7.19
C ILE A 81 12.15 -4.61 -7.00
N THR A 82 12.49 -4.97 -5.76
CA THR A 82 13.12 -6.25 -5.46
C THR A 82 12.21 -7.43 -5.83
N ALA A 83 10.93 -7.36 -5.49
CA ALA A 83 9.97 -8.42 -5.82
C ALA A 83 9.74 -8.55 -7.34
N LEU A 84 9.54 -7.43 -8.03
CA LEU A 84 9.35 -7.42 -9.49
C LEU A 84 10.58 -7.88 -10.28
N ALA A 85 11.78 -7.79 -9.70
CA ALA A 85 13.00 -8.25 -10.35
C ALA A 85 13.22 -9.77 -10.28
N ARG A 86 12.37 -10.50 -9.54
CA ARG A 86 12.47 -11.95 -9.42
C ARG A 86 11.90 -12.67 -10.62
N PRO A 87 12.41 -13.87 -10.96
CA PRO A 87 11.87 -14.69 -12.07
C PRO A 87 10.39 -15.09 -11.87
N ASP A 88 9.98 -15.28 -10.61
CA ASP A 88 8.66 -15.70 -10.14
C ASP A 88 7.77 -14.53 -9.72
N ALA A 89 8.07 -13.31 -10.21
CA ALA A 89 7.39 -12.07 -9.80
C ALA A 89 5.88 -12.04 -10.12
N ASP A 90 5.42 -12.81 -11.10
CA ASP A 90 4.02 -12.83 -11.55
C ASP A 90 3.17 -13.91 -10.88
N GLU A 91 3.76 -14.72 -10.00
CA GLU A 91 3.00 -15.70 -9.23
C GLU A 91 1.88 -15.02 -8.42
N PRO A 92 0.61 -15.46 -8.54
CA PRO A 92 -0.49 -14.82 -7.83
C PRO A 92 -0.46 -15.08 -6.33
N PHE A 93 -1.10 -14.22 -5.55
CA PHE A 93 -1.48 -14.50 -4.17
C PHE A 93 -2.69 -15.42 -4.17
N LYS A 94 -2.75 -16.39 -3.24
CA LYS A 94 -3.76 -17.44 -3.24
C LYS A 94 -4.43 -17.58 -1.89
N THR A 95 -5.72 -17.86 -1.92
CA THR A 95 -6.49 -18.40 -0.79
C THR A 95 -7.17 -19.67 -1.26
N GLU A 96 -6.86 -20.79 -0.63
CA GLU A 96 -7.33 -22.11 -1.06
C GLU A 96 -8.24 -22.73 -0.01
N VAL A 97 -9.21 -23.53 -0.45
CA VAL A 97 -9.97 -24.41 0.44
C VAL A 97 -9.76 -25.85 0.02
N TRP A 98 -9.41 -26.68 0.97
CA TRP A 98 -9.18 -28.12 0.79
C TRP A 98 -10.05 -28.89 1.78
N TYR A 99 -10.52 -30.09 1.40
CA TYR A 99 -10.92 -31.07 2.38
C TYR A 99 -9.93 -32.23 2.40
N GLN A 100 -9.84 -32.90 3.57
CA GLN A 100 -9.04 -34.09 3.76
C GLN A 100 -9.92 -35.14 4.46
N GLY A 101 -10.28 -36.18 3.73
CA GLY A 101 -11.19 -37.21 4.22
C GLY A 101 -12.06 -37.82 3.14
N VAL A 102 -13.17 -38.42 3.55
CA VAL A 102 -14.12 -39.12 2.68
C VAL A 102 -15.53 -38.55 2.85
N ILE A 103 -16.22 -38.33 1.75
CA ILE A 103 -17.64 -37.93 1.78
C ILE A 103 -18.48 -39.20 1.76
N GLU A 104 -19.23 -39.43 2.82
CA GLU A 104 -20.19 -40.53 2.94
C GLU A 104 -21.61 -39.98 3.05
N ARG A 105 -22.43 -40.24 2.04
CA ARG A 105 -23.78 -39.66 1.88
C ARG A 105 -23.70 -38.13 1.83
N ASP A 106 -24.17 -37.45 2.89
CA ASP A 106 -24.22 -35.99 3.05
C ASP A 106 -23.23 -35.46 4.10
N THR A 107 -22.27 -36.29 4.53
CA THR A 107 -21.31 -35.96 5.59
C THR A 107 -19.90 -36.13 5.11
N LEU A 108 -19.11 -35.08 5.28
CA LEU A 108 -17.64 -35.14 5.16
C LEU A 108 -17.08 -35.75 6.46
N LYS A 109 -16.60 -36.99 6.40
CA LYS A 109 -15.80 -37.61 7.45
C LYS A 109 -14.36 -37.23 7.28
N GLY A 110 -14.00 -36.08 7.80
CA GLY A 110 -12.70 -35.46 7.64
C GLY A 110 -12.77 -33.97 7.93
N ASP A 111 -11.70 -33.29 7.63
CA ASP A 111 -11.48 -31.89 7.96
C ASP A 111 -11.53 -31.00 6.72
N ILE A 112 -11.84 -29.72 6.92
CA ILE A 112 -11.65 -28.67 5.92
C ILE A 112 -10.48 -27.79 6.35
N TYR A 113 -9.67 -27.38 5.37
CA TYR A 113 -8.56 -26.43 5.54
C TYR A 113 -8.78 -25.22 4.64
N VAL A 114 -8.74 -24.02 5.24
CA VAL A 114 -8.65 -22.76 4.51
C VAL A 114 -7.19 -22.31 4.59
N VAL A 115 -6.48 -22.40 3.47
CA VAL A 115 -5.03 -22.13 3.39
C VAL A 115 -4.80 -20.70 2.96
N GLY A 116 -4.21 -19.90 3.83
CA GLY A 116 -3.88 -18.51 3.59
C GLY A 116 -2.52 -18.35 2.91
N GLY A 117 -2.52 -17.81 1.69
CA GLY A 117 -1.30 -17.42 0.98
C GLY A 117 -0.99 -15.93 1.11
N TYR A 118 -1.50 -15.29 2.15
CA TYR A 118 -1.31 -13.87 2.44
C TYR A 118 -1.82 -12.96 1.32
N ASP A 119 -3.02 -13.27 0.76
CA ASP A 119 -3.69 -12.42 -0.23
C ASP A 119 -4.24 -11.16 0.45
N PRO A 120 -3.66 -9.96 0.17
CA PRO A 120 -4.07 -8.73 0.84
C PRO A 120 -5.32 -8.10 0.21
N GLU A 121 -5.80 -8.61 -0.93
CA GLU A 121 -6.97 -8.10 -1.63
C GLU A 121 -8.19 -9.05 -1.52
N PHE A 122 -8.08 -10.10 -0.68
CA PHE A 122 -9.19 -11.00 -0.42
C PHE A 122 -10.30 -10.28 0.37
N ASP A 123 -11.41 -10.02 -0.30
CA ASP A 123 -12.50 -9.22 0.20
C ASP A 123 -13.77 -10.05 0.51
N ASP A 124 -14.83 -9.35 0.85
CA ASP A 124 -16.14 -9.89 1.19
C ASP A 124 -16.78 -10.67 0.03
N GLU A 125 -16.63 -10.18 -1.20
CA GLU A 125 -17.15 -10.83 -2.41
C GLU A 125 -16.33 -12.10 -2.73
N ALA A 126 -15.03 -12.07 -2.52
CA ALA A 126 -14.14 -13.22 -2.66
C ALA A 126 -14.52 -14.33 -1.66
N LEU A 127 -14.82 -13.95 -0.40
CA LEU A 127 -15.28 -14.89 0.62
C LEU A 127 -16.60 -15.54 0.22
N ASP A 128 -17.57 -14.77 -0.26
CA ASP A 128 -18.85 -15.28 -0.74
C ASP A 128 -18.69 -16.24 -1.92
N SER A 129 -17.81 -15.90 -2.87
CA SER A 129 -17.50 -16.77 -4.02
C SER A 129 -16.91 -18.10 -3.58
N LEU A 130 -15.98 -18.04 -2.61
CA LEU A 130 -15.31 -19.21 -2.06
C LEU A 130 -16.29 -20.12 -1.30
N VAL A 131 -17.13 -19.54 -0.43
CA VAL A 131 -18.20 -20.27 0.30
C VAL A 131 -19.21 -20.87 -0.68
N ASN A 132 -19.65 -20.13 -1.70
CA ASN A 132 -20.55 -20.65 -2.71
C ASN A 132 -19.97 -21.85 -3.47
N THR A 133 -18.66 -21.85 -3.71
CA THR A 133 -17.98 -22.98 -4.36
C THR A 133 -17.93 -24.19 -3.44
N VAL A 134 -17.59 -24.00 -2.16
CA VAL A 134 -17.58 -25.06 -1.15
C VAL A 134 -18.99 -25.66 -0.97
N SER A 135 -20.04 -24.83 -0.96
CA SER A 135 -21.43 -25.28 -0.75
C SER A 135 -22.00 -26.12 -1.89
N ARG A 136 -21.31 -26.26 -3.01
CA ARG A 136 -21.71 -27.15 -4.13
C ARG A 136 -21.26 -28.60 -3.92
N PHE A 137 -20.39 -28.86 -2.95
CA PHE A 137 -19.97 -30.23 -2.65
C PHE A 137 -21.09 -31.01 -1.97
N PRO A 138 -21.15 -32.33 -2.20
CA PRO A 138 -22.31 -33.16 -1.79
C PRO A 138 -22.23 -33.53 -0.30
N PHE A 139 -22.15 -32.52 0.58
CA PHE A 139 -22.28 -32.72 2.04
C PHE A 139 -22.96 -31.50 2.69
N SER A 140 -23.71 -31.75 3.75
CA SER A 140 -24.33 -30.74 4.61
C SER A 140 -23.74 -30.71 6.02
N VAL A 141 -22.88 -31.69 6.35
CA VAL A 141 -22.23 -31.79 7.66
C VAL A 141 -20.73 -32.04 7.48
N ILE A 142 -19.93 -31.29 8.20
CA ILE A 142 -18.50 -31.52 8.39
C ILE A 142 -18.33 -32.16 9.77
N ALA A 143 -18.01 -33.48 9.81
CA ALA A 143 -17.87 -34.22 11.06
C ALA A 143 -16.53 -33.94 11.79
N GLY A 144 -15.54 -33.51 11.09
CA GLY A 144 -14.25 -33.05 11.62
C GLY A 144 -14.21 -31.56 11.90
N ASN A 145 -13.02 -31.01 11.84
CA ASN A 145 -12.73 -29.58 12.11
C ASN A 145 -12.70 -28.75 10.82
N VAL A 146 -12.86 -27.45 10.97
CA VAL A 146 -12.52 -26.47 9.96
C VAL A 146 -11.26 -25.73 10.40
N TYR A 147 -10.16 -25.96 9.70
CA TYR A 147 -8.87 -25.38 10.06
C TYR A 147 -8.53 -24.18 9.19
N GLY A 148 -8.04 -23.10 9.84
CA GLY A 148 -7.32 -22.04 9.17
C GLY A 148 -5.82 -22.40 9.13
N ASP A 149 -5.23 -22.48 7.95
CA ASP A 149 -3.80 -22.66 7.79
C ASP A 149 -3.12 -21.31 7.60
N VAL A 150 -2.42 -20.86 8.63
CA VAL A 150 -1.64 -19.62 8.67
C VAL A 150 -0.14 -19.91 8.80
N SER A 151 0.28 -21.14 8.49
CA SER A 151 1.66 -21.61 8.69
C SER A 151 2.69 -20.86 7.84
N MET A 152 2.26 -20.22 6.75
CA MET A 152 3.13 -19.44 5.86
C MET A 152 3.89 -18.33 6.58
N LYS A 153 3.33 -17.72 7.63
CA LYS A 153 3.97 -16.63 8.39
C LYS A 153 4.31 -17.06 9.82
N ASP A 154 5.37 -16.47 10.37
CA ASP A 154 5.65 -16.52 11.81
C ASP A 154 4.50 -15.92 12.63
N SER A 155 4.50 -16.13 13.94
CA SER A 155 3.43 -15.68 14.84
C SER A 155 3.60 -14.21 15.26
N ILE A 156 4.27 -13.38 14.44
CA ILE A 156 4.45 -11.95 14.69
C ILE A 156 3.45 -11.19 13.83
N TYR A 157 2.47 -10.58 14.47
CA TYR A 157 1.32 -9.95 13.82
C TYR A 157 1.48 -8.45 13.58
N TRP A 158 2.59 -7.84 14.01
CA TRP A 158 2.94 -6.44 13.80
C TRP A 158 4.35 -6.29 13.27
N GLY A 159 4.57 -5.28 12.44
CA GLY A 159 5.91 -4.93 11.98
C GLY A 159 6.77 -4.36 13.12
N SER A 160 8.07 -4.64 13.05
CA SER A 160 9.03 -4.11 14.02
C SER A 160 9.05 -2.58 14.00
N GLY A 161 8.93 -1.95 15.17
CA GLY A 161 8.95 -0.48 15.31
C GLY A 161 7.68 0.23 14.86
N TRP A 162 6.55 -0.48 14.71
CA TRP A 162 5.24 0.13 14.56
C TRP A 162 4.78 0.73 15.90
N ALA A 163 4.12 1.88 15.84
CA ALA A 163 3.66 2.55 17.05
C ALA A 163 2.41 1.87 17.60
N TRP A 164 2.37 1.63 18.91
CA TRP A 164 1.26 0.95 19.57
C TRP A 164 -0.06 1.74 19.52
N ASP A 165 0.04 3.06 19.56
CA ASP A 165 -1.08 4.00 19.55
C ASP A 165 -1.71 4.19 18.15
N ASP A 166 -1.09 3.65 17.12
CA ASP A 166 -1.68 3.53 15.79
C ASP A 166 -2.63 2.30 15.67
N THR A 167 -2.75 1.50 16.72
CA THR A 167 -3.41 0.18 16.68
C THR A 167 -4.83 0.17 16.11
N PRO A 168 -5.76 1.10 16.34
CA PRO A 168 -7.07 1.01 15.70
C PRO A 168 -7.10 1.48 14.25
N ALA A 169 -6.00 2.06 13.75
CA ALA A 169 -5.98 2.65 12.42
C ALA A 169 -5.93 1.60 11.31
N SER A 170 -6.62 1.86 10.20
CA SER A 170 -6.68 0.96 9.05
C SER A 170 -5.33 0.72 8.37
N TYR A 171 -4.38 1.65 8.52
CA TYR A 171 -3.04 1.50 7.95
C TYR A 171 -2.10 0.61 8.79
N GLN A 172 -2.55 0.16 9.98
CA GLN A 172 -1.81 -0.78 10.84
C GLN A 172 -2.65 -2.04 11.09
N PRO A 173 -2.86 -2.91 10.07
CA PRO A 173 -3.65 -4.11 10.24
C PRO A 173 -2.91 -5.16 11.09
N TYR A 174 -3.68 -6.09 11.67
CA TYR A 174 -3.17 -7.28 12.33
C TYR A 174 -2.75 -8.30 11.27
N LEU A 175 -1.44 -8.46 11.04
CA LEU A 175 -0.88 -9.22 9.92
C LEU A 175 -1.12 -10.71 10.06
N SER A 176 -1.72 -11.35 9.06
CA SER A 176 -1.91 -12.80 9.00
C SER A 176 -2.00 -13.27 7.54
N PRO A 177 -1.65 -14.54 7.24
CA PRO A 177 -1.91 -15.13 5.93
C PRO A 177 -3.38 -15.24 5.54
N LEU A 178 -4.29 -15.28 6.52
CA LEU A 178 -5.74 -15.22 6.33
C LEU A 178 -6.25 -13.84 6.76
N MET A 179 -6.67 -13.03 5.79
CA MET A 179 -7.19 -11.68 6.03
C MET A 179 -8.43 -11.45 5.17
N LEU A 180 -9.52 -11.02 5.79
CA LEU A 180 -10.75 -10.60 5.13
C LEU A 180 -10.82 -9.07 5.12
N ASN A 181 -11.07 -8.46 3.95
CA ASN A 181 -11.11 -7.00 3.79
C ASN A 181 -9.92 -6.30 4.48
N LYS A 182 -8.72 -6.84 4.28
CA LYS A 182 -7.48 -6.30 4.90
C LYS A 182 -7.48 -6.34 6.44
N GLY A 183 -8.31 -7.17 7.07
CA GLY A 183 -8.51 -7.18 8.52
C GLY A 183 -9.22 -5.93 9.03
N LEU A 184 -10.09 -5.34 8.21
CA LEU A 184 -10.79 -4.08 8.48
C LEU A 184 -12.30 -4.26 8.45
N VAL A 185 -12.98 -3.44 9.26
CA VAL A 185 -14.42 -3.16 9.12
C VAL A 185 -14.58 -1.75 8.55
N THR A 186 -15.32 -1.66 7.46
CA THR A 186 -15.74 -0.39 6.87
C THR A 186 -17.12 -0.04 7.40
N VAL A 187 -17.22 1.13 8.01
CA VAL A 187 -18.46 1.67 8.58
C VAL A 187 -18.98 2.77 7.66
N THR A 188 -20.21 2.60 7.19
CA THR A 188 -20.97 3.65 6.51
C THR A 188 -22.01 4.20 7.47
N ALA A 189 -21.97 5.51 7.75
CA ALA A 189 -22.94 6.23 8.57
C ALA A 189 -23.75 7.18 7.70
N SER A 190 -25.07 7.00 7.67
CA SER A 190 -26.02 7.87 6.94
C SER A 190 -26.89 8.62 7.93
N PRO A 191 -27.05 9.98 7.81
CA PRO A 191 -27.78 10.75 8.78
C PRO A 191 -29.27 10.40 8.79
N GLY A 192 -29.85 10.26 9.98
CA GLY A 192 -31.29 10.22 10.26
C GLY A 192 -31.88 11.61 10.48
N GLU A 193 -32.91 11.73 11.29
CA GLU A 193 -33.46 13.01 11.74
C GLU A 193 -32.46 13.75 12.65
N LYS A 194 -32.63 15.05 12.74
CA LYS A 194 -31.72 15.88 13.55
C LYS A 194 -31.77 15.47 15.03
N GLY A 195 -30.60 15.18 15.60
CA GLY A 195 -30.46 14.75 16.99
C GLY A 195 -30.54 13.24 17.20
N GLU A 196 -31.06 12.49 16.24
CA GLU A 196 -31.10 11.02 16.33
C GLU A 196 -29.76 10.38 15.92
N MET A 197 -29.58 9.12 16.31
CA MET A 197 -28.46 8.31 15.86
C MET A 197 -28.48 8.15 14.33
N ALA A 198 -27.32 8.12 13.71
CA ALA A 198 -27.20 7.80 12.30
C ALA A 198 -27.50 6.31 12.03
N ASN A 199 -27.97 6.00 10.83
CA ASN A 199 -28.06 4.62 10.36
C ASN A 199 -26.66 4.11 10.02
N ILE A 200 -26.30 2.97 10.60
CA ILE A 200 -24.96 2.37 10.47
C ILE A 200 -25.05 1.08 9.65
N GLU A 201 -24.16 0.96 8.70
CA GLU A 201 -23.87 -0.26 7.95
C GLU A 201 -22.38 -0.59 8.11
N CYS A 202 -22.08 -1.86 8.40
CA CYS A 202 -20.72 -2.36 8.58
C CYS A 202 -20.44 -3.49 7.59
N VAL A 203 -19.29 -3.42 6.90
CA VAL A 203 -18.85 -4.42 5.91
C VAL A 203 -17.41 -4.85 6.23
N PRO A 204 -17.11 -6.18 6.30
CA PRO A 204 -18.03 -7.32 6.20
C PRO A 204 -18.99 -7.41 7.39
N ALA A 205 -20.20 -7.89 7.16
CA ALA A 205 -21.11 -8.26 8.25
C ALA A 205 -20.63 -9.56 8.90
N SER A 206 -20.46 -9.53 10.23
CA SER A 206 -20.04 -10.70 11.02
C SER A 206 -20.39 -10.50 12.49
N SER A 207 -20.69 -11.58 13.21
CA SER A 207 -20.86 -11.56 14.66
C SER A 207 -19.53 -11.57 15.43
N TYR A 208 -18.40 -11.61 14.75
CA TYR A 208 -17.06 -11.54 15.36
C TYR A 208 -16.81 -10.21 16.09
N TYR A 209 -17.51 -9.16 15.71
CA TYR A 209 -17.45 -7.86 16.35
C TYR A 209 -18.83 -7.35 16.76
N THR A 210 -18.87 -6.44 17.72
CA THR A 210 -20.08 -5.72 18.11
C THR A 210 -19.99 -4.24 17.70
N VAL A 211 -21.13 -3.54 17.67
CA VAL A 211 -21.19 -2.13 17.27
C VAL A 211 -21.84 -1.30 18.37
N THR A 212 -21.14 -0.25 18.81
CA THR A 212 -21.70 0.79 19.68
C THR A 212 -21.84 2.07 18.86
N ASN A 213 -23.09 2.52 18.67
CA ASN A 213 -23.42 3.71 17.91
C ASN A 213 -23.71 4.89 18.87
N GLU A 214 -22.79 5.83 18.95
CA GLU A 214 -22.88 7.08 19.72
C GLU A 214 -22.93 8.31 18.81
N THR A 215 -23.40 8.16 17.57
CA THR A 215 -23.51 9.26 16.61
C THR A 215 -24.74 10.11 16.88
N GLN A 216 -24.69 11.37 16.42
CA GLN A 216 -25.86 12.22 16.33
C GLN A 216 -25.96 12.85 14.94
N SER A 217 -27.13 12.71 14.31
CA SER A 217 -27.37 13.25 12.97
C SER A 217 -27.56 14.76 13.03
N ARG A 218 -26.88 15.51 12.15
CA ARG A 218 -27.01 16.96 11.96
C ARG A 218 -26.88 17.75 13.26
N THR A 219 -25.99 17.33 14.15
CA THR A 219 -25.79 17.92 15.47
C THR A 219 -24.30 18.25 15.65
N PRO A 220 -23.84 19.44 15.22
CA PRO A 220 -22.42 19.82 15.28
C PRO A 220 -21.80 19.73 16.67
N SER A 221 -22.59 19.94 17.74
CA SER A 221 -22.13 19.83 19.14
C SER A 221 -21.73 18.41 19.55
N ALA A 222 -22.12 17.38 18.79
CA ALA A 222 -21.67 16.00 19.02
C ALA A 222 -20.19 15.77 18.64
N GLY A 223 -19.53 16.79 18.08
CA GLY A 223 -18.12 16.72 17.73
C GLY A 223 -17.85 16.05 16.38
N ARG A 224 -16.59 15.77 16.11
CA ARG A 224 -16.16 15.18 14.83
C ARG A 224 -16.57 13.70 14.75
N PHE A 225 -17.06 13.29 13.55
CA PHE A 225 -17.28 11.88 13.26
C PHE A 225 -15.96 11.09 13.37
N GLY A 226 -16.04 9.96 14.04
CA GLY A 226 -14.92 9.05 14.24
C GLY A 226 -15.38 7.61 14.42
N VAL A 227 -14.53 6.68 13.95
CA VAL A 227 -14.69 5.24 14.11
C VAL A 227 -13.44 4.71 14.82
N SER A 228 -13.63 3.91 15.84
CA SER A 228 -12.56 3.26 16.60
C SER A 228 -13.07 1.91 17.12
N ARG A 229 -12.30 1.24 17.94
CA ARG A 229 -12.74 0.08 18.73
C ARG A 229 -12.14 0.13 20.13
N ASP A 230 -12.52 -0.79 21.00
CA ASP A 230 -11.96 -0.95 22.35
C ASP A 230 -10.54 -1.58 22.32
N TRP A 231 -9.66 -0.98 21.53
CA TRP A 231 -8.34 -1.50 21.17
C TRP A 231 -7.37 -1.67 22.33
N LEU A 232 -7.50 -0.87 23.40
CA LEU A 232 -6.64 -0.99 24.59
C LEU A 232 -6.78 -2.35 25.29
N GLN A 233 -7.93 -3.00 25.15
CA GLN A 233 -8.23 -4.32 25.68
C GLN A 233 -8.15 -5.41 24.61
N ASN A 234 -7.65 -5.09 23.39
CA ASN A 234 -7.73 -5.95 22.22
C ASN A 234 -9.16 -6.41 21.90
N GLY A 235 -10.17 -5.66 22.32
CA GLY A 235 -11.58 -5.93 22.04
C GLY A 235 -11.98 -5.56 20.61
N ASN A 236 -13.07 -6.12 20.14
CA ASN A 236 -13.65 -5.89 18.82
C ASN A 236 -15.06 -5.25 18.90
N ASN A 237 -15.31 -4.43 19.92
CA ASN A 237 -16.47 -3.55 19.89
C ASN A 237 -16.14 -2.29 19.08
N VAL A 238 -16.75 -2.17 17.91
CA VAL A 238 -16.58 -1.00 17.00
C VAL A 238 -17.40 0.15 17.55
N ILE A 239 -16.73 1.25 17.88
CA ILE A 239 -17.32 2.45 18.48
C ILE A 239 -17.39 3.55 17.43
N ILE A 240 -18.61 4.03 17.14
CA ILE A 240 -18.88 5.05 16.14
C ILE A 240 -19.48 6.26 16.84
N LYS A 241 -18.88 7.44 16.72
CA LYS A 241 -19.32 8.63 17.44
C LYS A 241 -19.22 9.90 16.60
N GLY A 242 -19.87 10.96 17.12
CA GLY A 242 -19.79 12.31 16.57
C GLY A 242 -20.91 12.67 15.61
N ASN A 243 -20.82 13.84 15.01
CA ASN A 243 -21.83 14.38 14.11
C ASN A 243 -21.79 13.75 12.72
N VAL A 244 -22.94 13.32 12.23
CA VAL A 244 -23.15 12.83 10.85
C VAL A 244 -24.04 13.81 10.12
N GLU A 245 -23.45 14.78 9.46
CA GLU A 245 -24.15 15.81 8.67
C GLU A 245 -24.59 15.28 7.30
N SER A 246 -23.73 14.48 6.68
CA SER A 246 -23.93 13.79 5.40
C SER A 246 -23.33 12.40 5.52
N LYS A 247 -23.55 11.54 4.50
CA LYS A 247 -22.95 10.18 4.47
C LYS A 247 -21.45 10.26 4.79
N ARG A 248 -21.02 9.49 5.78
CA ARG A 248 -19.64 9.34 6.24
C ARG A 248 -19.20 7.90 6.09
N ILE A 249 -17.92 7.72 5.79
CA ILE A 249 -17.27 6.42 5.76
C ILE A 249 -16.08 6.50 6.69
N GLY A 250 -15.91 5.47 7.50
CA GLY A 250 -14.75 5.27 8.37
C GLY A 250 -14.33 3.81 8.35
N THR A 251 -13.08 3.54 8.65
CA THR A 251 -12.52 2.20 8.72
C THR A 251 -11.80 2.00 10.05
N VAL A 252 -11.84 0.80 10.55
CA VAL A 252 -11.13 0.39 11.77
C VAL A 252 -10.58 -1.01 11.58
N ASN A 253 -9.37 -1.28 12.10
CA ASN A 253 -8.86 -2.63 12.07
C ASN A 253 -9.55 -3.51 13.11
N ILE A 254 -9.50 -4.82 12.91
CA ILE A 254 -10.03 -5.83 13.82
C ILE A 254 -8.85 -6.57 14.45
N TYR A 255 -8.95 -6.81 15.78
CA TYR A 255 -7.99 -7.65 16.48
C TYR A 255 -8.17 -9.10 16.03
N SER A 256 -7.03 -9.77 15.74
CA SER A 256 -6.96 -11.13 15.19
C SER A 256 -7.68 -11.28 13.84
N SER A 257 -7.01 -10.80 12.76
CA SER A 257 -7.53 -10.91 11.39
C SER A 257 -7.84 -12.34 10.97
N GLN A 258 -7.05 -13.31 11.41
CA GLN A 258 -7.27 -14.73 11.10
C GLN A 258 -8.53 -15.30 11.77
N ASP A 259 -8.80 -14.91 13.02
CA ASP A 259 -10.02 -15.31 13.70
C ASP A 259 -11.23 -14.64 13.08
N PHE A 260 -11.12 -13.36 12.71
CA PHE A 260 -12.17 -12.66 11.97
C PHE A 260 -12.49 -13.35 10.65
N PHE A 261 -11.48 -13.76 9.90
CA PHE A 261 -11.64 -14.51 8.66
C PHE A 261 -12.38 -15.84 8.91
N MET A 262 -11.85 -16.65 9.80
CA MET A 262 -12.37 -18.01 10.04
C MET A 262 -13.76 -18.00 10.65
N HIS A 263 -14.04 -17.07 11.58
CA HIS A 263 -15.36 -16.90 12.15
C HIS A 263 -16.38 -16.52 11.08
N THR A 264 -16.08 -15.52 10.24
CA THR A 264 -16.98 -15.08 9.17
C THR A 264 -17.16 -16.17 8.09
N PHE A 265 -16.10 -16.91 7.77
CA PHE A 265 -16.18 -18.05 6.85
C PHE A 265 -17.17 -19.11 7.37
N LEU A 266 -17.08 -19.48 8.65
CA LEU A 266 -18.02 -20.43 9.26
C LEU A 266 -19.45 -19.92 9.28
N GLU A 267 -19.69 -18.68 9.67
CA GLU A 267 -21.02 -18.07 9.65
C GLU A 267 -21.66 -18.19 8.26
N ARG A 268 -20.88 -17.94 7.20
CA ARG A 268 -21.39 -18.03 5.83
C ARG A 268 -21.62 -19.46 5.36
N LEU A 269 -20.79 -20.43 5.78
CA LEU A 269 -21.06 -21.85 5.53
C LEU A 269 -22.35 -22.28 6.20
N GLN A 270 -22.57 -21.89 7.45
CA GLN A 270 -23.79 -22.17 8.19
C GLN A 270 -25.04 -21.56 7.53
N ALA A 271 -24.93 -20.34 7.04
CA ALA A 271 -25.96 -19.65 6.26
C ALA A 271 -26.33 -20.41 4.96
N LYS A 272 -25.37 -21.19 4.40
CA LYS A 272 -25.59 -22.10 3.26
C LYS A 272 -26.10 -23.47 3.66
N GLY A 273 -26.39 -23.72 4.94
CA GLY A 273 -26.88 -24.98 5.46
C GLY A 273 -25.80 -26.02 5.77
N ILE A 274 -24.52 -25.65 5.75
CA ILE A 274 -23.43 -26.56 6.10
C ILE A 274 -23.13 -26.45 7.60
N GLN A 275 -23.32 -27.55 8.31
CA GLN A 275 -23.09 -27.63 9.75
C GLN A 275 -21.62 -27.96 10.06
N CYS A 276 -21.02 -27.20 10.98
CA CYS A 276 -19.65 -27.37 11.44
C CYS A 276 -19.63 -27.44 12.97
N PRO A 277 -20.04 -28.57 13.61
CA PRO A 277 -20.24 -28.65 15.06
C PRO A 277 -18.97 -28.41 15.87
N ALA A 278 -17.80 -28.76 15.33
CA ALA A 278 -16.52 -28.58 16.00
C ALA A 278 -15.99 -27.12 15.99
N GLY A 279 -16.63 -26.25 15.21
CA GLY A 279 -16.14 -24.87 15.02
C GLY A 279 -14.89 -24.81 14.17
N TYR A 280 -14.01 -23.83 14.44
CA TYR A 280 -12.73 -23.71 13.76
C TYR A 280 -11.54 -23.74 14.73
N ALA A 281 -10.36 -24.10 14.19
CA ALA A 281 -9.08 -24.05 14.86
C ALA A 281 -7.99 -23.68 13.83
N PHE A 282 -6.73 -23.59 14.26
CA PHE A 282 -5.60 -23.33 13.35
C PHE A 282 -4.68 -24.56 13.30
N ASN A 283 -4.44 -25.06 12.09
CA ASN A 283 -3.52 -26.16 11.84
C ASN A 283 -2.96 -26.09 10.41
N GLU A 284 -1.73 -26.54 10.21
CA GLU A 284 -1.11 -26.61 8.89
C GLU A 284 -1.68 -27.78 8.09
N LEU A 285 -2.04 -27.55 6.83
CA LEU A 285 -2.45 -28.62 5.91
C LEU A 285 -1.24 -29.47 5.52
N GLN A 286 -1.27 -30.72 5.92
CA GLN A 286 -0.33 -31.74 5.43
C GLN A 286 -1.06 -32.59 4.38
N LYS A 287 -0.86 -32.27 3.09
CA LYS A 287 -1.54 -32.95 1.98
C LYS A 287 -1.18 -34.42 1.90
N ASP A 288 -2.19 -35.26 1.71
CA ASP A 288 -2.10 -36.69 1.50
C ASP A 288 -2.96 -37.14 0.29
N SER A 289 -3.16 -38.44 0.14
CA SER A 289 -3.98 -39.00 -0.94
C SER A 289 -5.49 -38.73 -0.81
N LEU A 290 -5.97 -38.27 0.35
CA LEU A 290 -7.36 -37.91 0.64
C LEU A 290 -7.60 -36.39 0.57
N SER A 291 -6.59 -35.62 0.24
CA SER A 291 -6.66 -34.17 0.14
C SER A 291 -7.17 -33.73 -1.23
N VAL A 292 -8.30 -33.02 -1.26
CA VAL A 292 -8.94 -32.53 -2.48
C VAL A 292 -9.14 -31.02 -2.38
N GLN A 293 -8.67 -30.29 -3.40
CA GLN A 293 -8.92 -28.84 -3.49
C GLN A 293 -10.38 -28.57 -3.89
N MET A 294 -11.08 -27.80 -3.07
CA MET A 294 -12.47 -27.44 -3.29
C MET A 294 -12.61 -26.10 -4.02
N ALA A 295 -11.83 -25.13 -3.59
CA ALA A 295 -11.90 -23.77 -4.11
C ALA A 295 -10.53 -23.10 -4.10
N LEU A 296 -10.36 -22.14 -5.00
CA LEU A 296 -9.16 -21.31 -5.15
C LEU A 296 -9.62 -19.89 -5.49
N PHE A 297 -9.06 -18.92 -4.79
CA PHE A 297 -9.11 -17.51 -5.13
C PHE A 297 -7.71 -17.01 -5.38
N GLU A 298 -7.52 -16.17 -6.40
CA GLU A 298 -6.21 -15.66 -6.80
C GLU A 298 -6.27 -14.15 -7.05
N THR A 299 -5.30 -13.43 -6.48
CA THR A 299 -5.07 -12.01 -6.76
C THR A 299 -3.76 -11.85 -7.53
N SER A 300 -3.78 -11.10 -8.64
CA SER A 300 -2.59 -10.87 -9.42
C SER A 300 -1.55 -10.03 -8.66
N THR A 301 -0.27 -10.31 -8.87
CA THR A 301 0.81 -9.47 -8.30
C THR A 301 0.71 -8.03 -8.77
N GLN A 302 0.27 -7.80 -10.02
CA GLN A 302 0.15 -6.44 -10.53
C GLN A 302 -0.93 -5.64 -9.78
N ASP A 303 -2.04 -6.26 -9.37
CA ASP A 303 -3.07 -5.58 -8.58
C ASP A 303 -2.55 -5.23 -7.19
N VAL A 304 -1.84 -6.15 -6.54
CA VAL A 304 -1.15 -5.87 -5.27
C VAL A 304 -0.16 -4.72 -5.41
N VAL A 305 0.66 -4.71 -6.47
CA VAL A 305 1.61 -3.62 -6.74
C VAL A 305 0.90 -2.29 -7.03
N ASN A 306 -0.24 -2.32 -7.71
CA ASN A 306 -1.05 -1.12 -7.95
C ASN A 306 -1.54 -0.51 -6.62
N GLN A 307 -2.04 -1.32 -5.70
CA GLN A 307 -2.47 -0.87 -4.36
C GLN A 307 -1.30 -0.34 -3.54
N ILE A 308 -0.14 -1.03 -3.56
CA ILE A 308 1.09 -0.56 -2.88
C ILE A 308 1.46 0.85 -3.34
N MET A 309 1.42 1.11 -4.64
CA MET A 309 1.92 2.35 -5.19
C MET A 309 0.86 3.46 -5.17
N LYS A 310 -0.36 3.20 -5.70
CA LYS A 310 -1.44 4.20 -5.82
C LYS A 310 -1.99 4.63 -4.47
N GLU A 311 -2.36 3.67 -3.62
CA GLU A 311 -3.00 3.94 -2.34
C GLU A 311 -2.02 3.95 -1.17
N SER A 312 -0.76 3.60 -1.44
CA SER A 312 0.26 3.48 -0.39
C SER A 312 -0.04 2.41 0.66
N ASP A 313 -0.72 1.34 0.25
CA ASP A 313 -1.21 0.29 1.13
C ASP A 313 -0.08 -0.44 1.86
N ASN A 314 -0.17 -0.50 3.19
CA ASN A 314 0.86 -1.09 4.04
C ASN A 314 0.75 -2.61 4.07
N LEU A 315 -0.48 -3.15 4.11
CA LEU A 315 -0.70 -4.59 4.12
C LEU A 315 -0.16 -5.23 2.86
N ASN A 316 -0.51 -4.67 1.70
CA ASN A 316 -0.04 -5.16 0.40
C ASN A 316 1.49 -5.19 0.32
N ALA A 317 2.16 -4.18 0.89
CA ALA A 317 3.61 -4.13 0.93
C ALA A 317 4.21 -5.20 1.87
N GLN A 318 3.57 -5.49 3.02
CA GLN A 318 4.00 -6.55 3.93
C GLN A 318 3.72 -7.95 3.35
N ALA A 319 2.58 -8.15 2.69
CA ALA A 319 2.29 -9.38 1.97
C ALA A 319 3.31 -9.65 0.86
N LEU A 320 3.66 -8.61 0.10
CA LEU A 320 4.69 -8.71 -0.93
C LEU A 320 6.08 -8.98 -0.34
N LEU A 321 6.43 -8.38 0.82
CA LEU A 321 7.67 -8.66 1.53
C LEU A 321 7.73 -10.12 2.01
N CYS A 322 6.63 -10.63 2.57
CA CYS A 322 6.54 -12.02 3.03
C CYS A 322 6.74 -12.98 1.85
N ARG A 323 6.04 -12.76 0.73
CA ARG A 323 6.20 -13.56 -0.48
C ARG A 323 7.62 -13.47 -1.04
N LEU A 324 8.22 -12.29 -1.08
CA LEU A 324 9.62 -12.12 -1.46
C LEU A 324 10.55 -12.97 -0.59
N GLY A 325 10.30 -13.03 0.71
CA GLY A 325 11.01 -13.90 1.64
C GLY A 325 10.85 -15.38 1.31
N ALA A 326 9.62 -15.83 1.03
CA ALA A 326 9.33 -17.21 0.65
C ALA A 326 10.08 -17.61 -0.62
N GLN A 327 9.97 -16.80 -1.66
CA GLN A 327 10.64 -17.02 -2.95
C GLN A 327 12.17 -16.98 -2.84
N ALA A 328 12.72 -16.14 -1.96
CA ALA A 328 14.17 -15.99 -1.80
C ALA A 328 14.81 -17.10 -0.97
N THR A 329 14.05 -17.74 -0.06
CA THR A 329 14.58 -18.72 0.90
C THR A 329 14.08 -20.13 0.65
N GLY A 330 12.94 -20.31 -0.01
CA GLY A 330 12.26 -21.62 -0.15
C GLY A 330 11.68 -22.15 1.17
N LYS A 331 11.65 -21.35 2.24
CA LYS A 331 11.06 -21.74 3.52
C LYS A 331 9.54 -21.79 3.41
N LYS A 332 8.91 -22.67 4.17
CA LYS A 332 7.46 -22.72 4.35
C LYS A 332 6.97 -21.61 5.28
N ARG A 333 7.68 -21.35 6.38
CA ARG A 333 7.34 -20.34 7.39
C ARG A 333 8.28 -19.15 7.29
N ILE A 334 7.73 -17.98 7.04
CA ILE A 334 8.45 -16.77 6.70
C ILE A 334 8.34 -15.73 7.81
N SER A 335 9.47 -15.10 8.10
CA SER A 335 9.56 -13.88 8.89
C SER A 335 9.74 -12.65 8.00
N ASP A 336 9.45 -11.47 8.53
CA ASP A 336 9.75 -10.21 7.82
C ASP A 336 11.24 -10.10 7.48
N GLU A 337 12.14 -10.63 8.34
CA GLU A 337 13.58 -10.65 8.10
C GLU A 337 13.99 -11.46 6.87
N ASP A 338 13.27 -12.52 6.51
CA ASP A 338 13.54 -13.27 5.28
C ASP A 338 13.34 -12.39 4.05
N GLY A 339 12.28 -11.59 4.02
CA GLY A 339 12.02 -10.61 2.96
C GLY A 339 13.02 -9.44 2.97
N LEU A 340 13.33 -8.89 4.13
CA LEU A 340 14.32 -7.83 4.29
C LEU A 340 15.72 -8.29 3.87
N SER A 341 16.07 -9.55 4.13
CA SER A 341 17.31 -10.15 3.66
C SER A 341 17.41 -10.16 2.12
N ALA A 342 16.29 -10.41 1.42
CA ALA A 342 16.27 -10.33 -0.03
C ALA A 342 16.50 -8.88 -0.53
N ILE A 343 15.93 -7.88 0.16
CA ILE A 343 16.18 -6.46 -0.17
C ILE A 343 17.66 -6.12 0.07
N ARG A 344 18.28 -6.58 1.19
CA ARG A 344 19.72 -6.37 1.44
C ARG A 344 20.60 -7.02 0.38
N LYS A 345 20.23 -8.20 -0.12
CA LYS A 345 20.93 -8.83 -1.26
C LYS A 345 20.82 -7.97 -2.52
N GLN A 346 19.64 -7.38 -2.79
CA GLN A 346 19.48 -6.47 -3.92
C GLN A 346 20.34 -5.21 -3.76
N ILE A 347 20.43 -4.62 -2.56
CA ILE A 347 21.33 -3.48 -2.30
C ILE A 347 22.78 -3.84 -2.64
N LYS A 348 23.25 -5.00 -2.19
CA LYS A 348 24.61 -5.48 -2.49
C LYS A 348 24.82 -5.72 -4.00
N ALA A 349 23.82 -6.27 -4.68
CA ALA A 349 23.87 -6.46 -6.14
C ALA A 349 23.94 -5.15 -6.93
N LEU A 350 23.41 -4.06 -6.36
CA LEU A 350 23.51 -2.71 -6.92
C LEU A 350 24.82 -1.99 -6.55
N GLY A 351 25.76 -2.66 -5.88
CA GLY A 351 27.06 -2.13 -5.46
C GLY A 351 26.99 -1.33 -4.16
N GLY A 352 25.87 -1.34 -3.44
CA GLY A 352 25.73 -0.70 -2.13
C GLY A 352 26.16 -1.60 -0.98
N ASP A 353 26.51 -1.00 0.15
CA ASP A 353 26.71 -1.72 1.40
C ASP A 353 25.41 -1.71 2.21
N ALA A 354 24.79 -2.89 2.34
CA ALA A 354 23.49 -3.03 3.01
C ALA A 354 23.56 -2.73 4.51
N ASP A 355 24.73 -2.85 5.14
CA ASP A 355 24.92 -2.62 6.57
C ASP A 355 24.88 -1.14 6.94
N ASN A 356 25.04 -0.27 5.94
CA ASN A 356 24.86 1.17 6.10
C ASN A 356 23.42 1.61 6.30
N TYR A 357 22.43 0.72 6.08
CA TYR A 357 21.01 1.04 6.14
C TYR A 357 20.31 0.27 7.25
N LYS A 358 19.21 0.82 7.76
CA LYS A 358 18.32 0.11 8.68
C LYS A 358 17.00 -0.15 7.99
N LEU A 359 16.67 -1.43 7.84
CA LEU A 359 15.43 -1.90 7.24
C LEU A 359 14.69 -2.70 8.31
N ALA A 360 13.48 -2.32 8.64
CA ALA A 360 12.68 -2.91 9.71
C ALA A 360 11.33 -3.47 9.23
N ASP A 361 10.78 -2.95 8.12
CA ASP A 361 9.58 -3.45 7.47
C ASP A 361 9.61 -3.21 5.95
N GLY A 362 8.67 -3.78 5.23
CA GLY A 362 8.54 -3.60 3.77
C GLY A 362 7.70 -2.41 3.35
N CYS A 363 6.92 -1.84 4.25
CA CYS A 363 5.95 -0.79 3.94
C CYS A 363 6.41 0.62 4.30
N GLY A 364 7.41 0.75 5.17
CA GLY A 364 7.91 2.03 5.64
C GLY A 364 7.06 2.65 6.76
N LEU A 365 6.21 1.87 7.45
CA LEU A 365 5.48 2.32 8.63
C LEU A 365 6.39 2.37 9.87
N SER A 366 7.41 1.53 9.89
CA SER A 366 8.36 1.47 10.99
C SER A 366 9.17 2.75 11.14
N ASN A 367 9.25 3.24 12.38
CA ASN A 367 10.14 4.35 12.75
C ASN A 367 11.63 3.95 12.74
N TYR A 368 11.94 2.66 12.58
CA TYR A 368 13.31 2.13 12.58
C TYR A 368 13.91 2.00 11.18
N ASN A 369 13.16 2.32 10.12
CA ASN A 369 13.71 2.39 8.77
C ASN A 369 14.58 3.64 8.59
N TYR A 370 15.81 3.47 8.11
CA TYR A 370 16.71 4.56 7.74
C TYR A 370 17.43 4.23 6.44
N ILE A 371 17.15 5.00 5.41
CA ILE A 371 17.78 4.90 4.08
C ILE A 371 18.17 6.29 3.57
N SER A 372 18.95 6.33 2.49
CA SER A 372 19.37 7.59 1.86
C SER A 372 18.61 7.85 0.55
N PRO A 373 18.52 9.12 0.09
CA PRO A 373 18.05 9.45 -1.25
C PRO A 373 18.80 8.72 -2.38
N ASP A 374 20.11 8.54 -2.24
CA ASP A 374 20.93 7.84 -3.24
C ASP A 374 20.57 6.36 -3.35
N LEU A 375 20.16 5.71 -2.25
CA LEU A 375 19.67 4.35 -2.30
C LEU A 375 18.38 4.27 -3.12
N LEU A 376 17.43 5.18 -2.91
CA LEU A 376 16.20 5.25 -3.69
C LEU A 376 16.49 5.45 -5.19
N VAL A 377 17.41 6.35 -5.52
CA VAL A 377 17.84 6.58 -6.91
C VAL A 377 18.49 5.34 -7.50
N SER A 378 19.31 4.59 -6.75
CA SER A 378 19.93 3.36 -7.25
C SER A 378 18.91 2.29 -7.61
N PHE A 379 17.85 2.11 -6.80
CA PHE A 379 16.74 1.21 -7.10
C PHE A 379 15.91 1.68 -8.30
N LEU A 380 15.63 2.97 -8.40
CA LEU A 380 14.89 3.52 -9.55
C LEU A 380 15.70 3.38 -10.85
N LYS A 381 17.02 3.61 -10.82
CA LYS A 381 17.92 3.37 -11.96
C LYS A 381 17.88 1.90 -12.39
N PHE A 382 17.98 0.99 -11.44
CA PHE A 382 17.90 -0.44 -11.70
C PHE A 382 16.55 -0.82 -12.34
N ALA A 383 15.45 -0.35 -11.77
CA ALA A 383 14.13 -0.60 -12.36
C ALA A 383 14.05 -0.08 -13.81
N TYR A 384 14.57 1.13 -14.06
CA TYR A 384 14.58 1.72 -15.41
C TYR A 384 15.43 0.91 -16.40
N SER A 385 16.52 0.28 -15.98
CA SER A 385 17.38 -0.56 -16.80
C SER A 385 16.75 -1.92 -17.18
N ARG A 386 15.67 -2.32 -16.48
CA ARG A 386 14.93 -3.58 -16.67
C ARG A 386 13.53 -3.27 -17.17
N THR A 387 13.30 -3.45 -18.48
CA THR A 387 12.01 -3.11 -19.13
C THR A 387 10.82 -3.83 -18.50
N ASP A 388 10.98 -5.08 -18.13
CA ASP A 388 9.96 -5.89 -17.44
C ASP A 388 9.56 -5.33 -16.08
N VAL A 389 10.53 -4.91 -15.27
CA VAL A 389 10.33 -4.27 -13.97
C VAL A 389 9.76 -2.86 -14.13
N PHE A 390 10.36 -2.08 -15.05
CA PHE A 390 10.00 -0.69 -15.25
C PHE A 390 8.54 -0.52 -15.69
N GLN A 391 8.09 -1.29 -16.66
CA GLN A 391 6.71 -1.19 -17.17
C GLN A 391 5.67 -1.45 -16.07
N LYS A 392 5.87 -2.48 -15.24
CA LYS A 392 4.99 -2.81 -14.13
C LYS A 392 4.99 -1.73 -13.05
N LEU A 393 6.18 -1.29 -12.65
CA LEU A 393 6.35 -0.24 -11.64
C LEU A 393 5.79 1.10 -12.11
N TYR A 394 6.17 1.56 -13.31
CA TYR A 394 5.82 2.88 -13.83
C TYR A 394 4.31 3.05 -13.98
N LYS A 395 3.61 2.00 -14.45
CA LYS A 395 2.13 1.96 -14.54
C LYS A 395 1.47 2.09 -13.15
N ALA A 396 2.08 1.49 -12.14
CA ALA A 396 1.54 1.49 -10.78
C ALA A 396 1.79 2.78 -10.01
N LEU A 397 2.82 3.58 -10.36
CA LEU A 397 3.13 4.82 -9.64
C LEU A 397 1.99 5.83 -9.72
N PRO A 398 1.70 6.58 -8.63
CA PRO A 398 0.82 7.75 -8.67
C PRO A 398 1.27 8.78 -9.69
N ILE A 399 0.30 9.40 -10.37
CA ILE A 399 0.54 10.39 -11.41
C ILE A 399 0.15 11.77 -10.91
N GLY A 400 1.04 12.74 -11.04
CA GLY A 400 0.83 14.12 -10.58
C GLY A 400 -0.46 14.73 -11.13
N GLY A 401 -1.38 15.13 -10.25
CA GLY A 401 -2.66 15.76 -10.57
C GLY A 401 -3.70 14.83 -11.22
N VAL A 402 -3.49 13.50 -11.19
CA VAL A 402 -4.37 12.53 -11.87
C VAL A 402 -4.92 11.50 -10.90
N ASP A 403 -4.06 10.72 -10.23
CA ASP A 403 -4.48 9.58 -9.44
C ASP A 403 -3.64 9.34 -8.18
N GLY A 404 -4.07 8.35 -7.40
CA GLY A 404 -3.41 7.90 -6.19
C GLY A 404 -3.11 9.04 -5.21
N THR A 405 -2.05 8.90 -4.45
CA THR A 405 -1.63 9.91 -3.46
C THR A 405 -1.17 11.25 -4.05
N LEU A 406 -1.02 11.35 -5.37
CA LEU A 406 -0.71 12.60 -6.08
C LEU A 406 -1.93 13.26 -6.74
N LYS A 407 -3.13 12.68 -6.63
CA LYS A 407 -4.38 13.18 -7.27
C LYS A 407 -4.64 14.66 -7.02
N TYR A 408 -4.38 15.14 -5.81
CA TYR A 408 -4.64 16.53 -5.41
C TYR A 408 -3.36 17.39 -5.33
N ARG A 409 -2.24 16.88 -5.84
CA ARG A 409 -0.96 17.58 -5.93
C ARG A 409 -0.58 17.75 -7.41
N MET A 410 0.27 18.73 -7.73
CA MET A 410 0.77 18.93 -9.10
C MET A 410 -0.38 19.12 -10.10
N GLN A 411 -1.30 20.02 -9.78
CA GLN A 411 -2.55 20.23 -10.50
C GLN A 411 -2.33 20.79 -11.92
N ARG A 412 -3.41 20.76 -12.72
CA ARG A 412 -3.43 21.31 -14.09
C ARG A 412 -2.86 22.71 -14.14
N GLY A 413 -2.04 23.01 -15.14
CA GLY A 413 -1.31 24.29 -15.31
C GLY A 413 0.10 24.29 -14.72
N THR A 414 0.54 23.22 -14.05
CA THR A 414 1.94 23.07 -13.63
C THR A 414 2.70 22.12 -14.56
N PRO A 415 4.03 22.30 -14.76
CA PRO A 415 4.86 21.39 -15.57
C PRO A 415 4.89 19.95 -15.05
N SER A 416 4.57 19.76 -13.79
CA SER A 416 4.54 18.45 -13.12
C SER A 416 3.23 17.68 -13.33
N HIS A 417 2.16 18.35 -13.81
CA HIS A 417 0.88 17.69 -14.10
C HIS A 417 1.04 16.62 -15.17
N LYS A 418 0.55 15.40 -14.89
CA LYS A 418 0.66 14.21 -15.76
C LYS A 418 2.11 13.80 -16.11
N ASN A 419 3.10 14.50 -15.59
CA ASN A 419 4.51 14.30 -15.91
C ASN A 419 5.28 13.57 -14.80
N VAL A 420 4.91 13.82 -13.54
CA VAL A 420 5.54 13.14 -12.38
C VAL A 420 4.82 11.83 -12.10
N HIS A 421 5.58 10.74 -12.10
CA HIS A 421 5.17 9.41 -11.66
C HIS A 421 5.99 9.04 -10.44
N ALA A 422 5.43 9.15 -9.24
CA ALA A 422 6.22 9.03 -8.03
C ALA A 422 5.45 8.47 -6.83
N LYS A 423 6.17 7.72 -5.99
CA LYS A 423 5.69 7.26 -4.69
C LYS A 423 5.87 8.33 -3.64
N THR A 424 4.83 8.63 -2.89
CA THR A 424 4.88 9.51 -1.72
C THR A 424 5.21 8.73 -0.46
N GLY A 425 5.75 9.40 0.54
CA GLY A 425 5.88 8.91 1.90
C GLY A 425 5.56 10.03 2.88
N SER A 426 4.77 9.75 3.93
CA SER A 426 4.41 10.77 4.92
C SER A 426 4.23 10.14 6.29
N PHE A 427 4.82 10.82 7.28
CA PHE A 427 4.52 10.70 8.71
C PHE A 427 4.32 12.10 9.29
N THR A 428 4.01 12.21 10.56
CA THR A 428 4.08 13.49 11.26
C THR A 428 5.47 14.10 11.09
N ALA A 429 5.55 15.28 10.51
CA ALA A 429 6.77 16.04 10.22
C ALA A 429 7.75 15.38 9.23
N ILE A 430 7.37 14.32 8.52
CA ILE A 430 8.19 13.67 7.49
C ILE A 430 7.44 13.67 6.18
N ASN A 431 8.10 14.12 5.09
CA ASN A 431 7.57 14.07 3.74
C ASN A 431 8.63 13.58 2.77
N CYS A 432 8.31 12.56 2.00
CA CYS A 432 9.19 11.95 1.00
C CYS A 432 8.49 11.85 -0.35
N LEU A 433 9.28 11.91 -1.41
CA LEU A 433 8.83 11.68 -2.78
C LEU A 433 9.99 11.08 -3.57
N ALA A 434 9.73 9.97 -4.28
CA ALA A 434 10.72 9.34 -5.14
C ALA A 434 10.05 8.71 -6.37
N GLY A 435 10.64 8.87 -7.56
CA GLY A 435 10.07 8.37 -8.80
C GLY A 435 10.69 9.02 -10.03
N TYR A 436 9.91 9.13 -11.09
CA TYR A 436 10.35 9.60 -12.40
C TYR A 436 9.61 10.86 -12.85
N LEU A 437 10.31 11.69 -13.59
CA LEU A 437 9.73 12.80 -14.34
C LEU A 437 10.42 12.91 -15.71
N ARG A 438 9.71 13.43 -16.70
CA ARG A 438 10.32 13.75 -18.00
C ARG A 438 10.76 15.21 -17.98
N ALA A 439 12.02 15.45 -18.34
CA ALA A 439 12.48 16.80 -18.66
C ALA A 439 11.84 17.27 -19.95
N ALA A 440 11.50 18.56 -20.02
CA ALA A 440 10.96 19.21 -21.22
C ALA A 440 12.07 19.40 -22.26
#